data_87641dc473cbb53e706be30fa6710b67
#
_entry.id   87641dc473cbb53e706be30fa6710b67
#
_cell.length_a   1.000
_cell.length_b   1.000
_cell.length_c   1.000
_cell.angle_alpha   90.00
_cell.angle_beta   90.00
_cell.angle_gamma   90.00
#
_symmetry.space_group_name_H-M   'P 1'
#
loop_
_entity.id
_entity.type
_entity.pdbx_description
1 polymer ?
#
loop_
_entity_poly.entity_id
_entity_poly.type
_entity_poly.pdbx_seq_one_letter_code
_entity_poly.pdbx_strand_id
1 'polypeptide(L)'
;MNDKRNNFVCIGALHPDYVLQLKNNYFKNRTNPISHKKHLGGVAYNIASKLAFLNIKTELISLNCKPENKKWLIKNKIKFTSLTEKIYERYYTSVLNHKGEMILGLAYMDNYEKILPVSNIKNKINKNIIIDLNLHHKNIKSLITKYHYKNNICVCGTSSHKVYKIRHSLNKINVLILNKQESLNLTNKKSIKEALQNIIEQNKNLIIVITNGRNTVFAYHDNMIYSCKPLKVKIKNENGAGDVMSALFNYYLLKLKKFNEVLAKSVTAGSLQVSGYQSEKKTYLQKIDHMSKNIKVKVSKYNG
;
A
#
# COMPACT_ATOMS: atom_id res chain seq x y z
N MET A 1 8.66 -2.15 -28.56
CA MET A 1 7.54 -1.29 -28.14
C MET A 1 7.83 -0.68 -26.77
N ASN A 2 7.73 0.63 -26.70
CA ASN A 2 8.31 1.51 -25.68
C ASN A 2 7.99 1.17 -24.21
N ASP A 3 9.07 0.94 -23.46
CA ASP A 3 9.14 0.64 -22.02
C ASP A 3 8.70 1.78 -21.06
N LYS A 4 8.07 2.82 -21.60
CA LYS A 4 7.64 4.00 -20.82
C LYS A 4 6.49 3.72 -19.84
N ARG A 5 5.68 2.69 -20.07
CA ARG A 5 4.54 2.31 -19.21
C ARG A 5 4.93 1.50 -17.96
N ASN A 6 6.15 1.01 -17.88
CA ASN A 6 6.61 0.17 -16.76
C ASN A 6 7.28 0.97 -15.62
N ASN A 7 7.09 2.29 -15.59
CA ASN A 7 7.70 3.15 -14.56
C ASN A 7 6.66 3.54 -13.52
N PHE A 8 7.00 3.38 -12.24
CA PHE A 8 6.16 3.76 -11.12
C PHE A 8 6.72 4.97 -10.38
N VAL A 9 5.82 5.80 -9.89
CA VAL A 9 6.11 6.90 -8.97
C VAL A 9 5.26 6.69 -7.73
N CYS A 10 5.87 6.35 -6.60
CA CYS A 10 5.20 6.20 -5.32
C CYS A 10 5.35 7.52 -4.54
N ILE A 11 4.23 8.08 -4.08
CA ILE A 11 4.21 9.38 -3.38
C ILE A 11 3.57 9.17 -2.01
N GLY A 12 4.28 9.51 -0.94
CA GLY A 12 3.75 9.37 0.41
C GLY A 12 4.81 9.13 1.47
N ALA A 13 4.55 8.20 2.38
CA ALA A 13 5.36 7.98 3.56
C ALA A 13 6.66 7.23 3.31
N LEU A 14 7.71 7.75 3.95
CA LEU A 14 8.99 7.11 4.20
C LEU A 14 9.43 7.51 5.61
N HIS A 15 9.54 6.57 6.52
CA HIS A 15 9.94 6.83 7.92
C HIS A 15 10.65 5.63 8.52
N PRO A 16 11.41 5.81 9.61
CA PRO A 16 11.85 4.69 10.43
C PRO A 16 10.68 4.00 11.10
N ASP A 17 10.70 2.67 11.10
CA ASP A 17 9.83 1.80 11.89
C ASP A 17 10.68 1.14 12.98
N TYR A 18 10.23 1.26 14.21
CA TYR A 18 10.82 0.60 15.37
C TYR A 18 9.88 -0.54 15.79
N VAL A 19 10.43 -1.73 15.89
CA VAL A 19 9.74 -2.91 16.45
C VAL A 19 10.36 -3.19 17.80
N LEU A 20 9.61 -2.95 18.86
CA LEU A 20 9.99 -3.20 20.25
C LEU A 20 9.27 -4.46 20.71
N GLN A 21 10.01 -5.54 20.96
CA GLN A 21 9.42 -6.79 21.42
C GLN A 21 9.77 -7.01 22.90
N LEU A 22 8.75 -7.21 23.73
CA LEU A 22 8.93 -7.58 25.13
C LEU A 22 9.65 -8.92 25.23
N LYS A 23 10.66 -9.00 26.11
CA LYS A 23 11.36 -10.26 26.39
C LYS A 23 10.53 -11.20 27.26
N ASN A 24 9.66 -10.64 28.10
CA ASN A 24 8.82 -11.33 29.06
C ASN A 24 7.36 -10.88 28.96
N ASN A 25 6.50 -11.37 29.84
CA ASN A 25 5.14 -10.87 30.01
C ASN A 25 5.16 -9.36 30.33
N TYR A 26 4.13 -8.66 29.87
CA TYR A 26 3.95 -7.23 30.16
C TYR A 26 3.61 -7.02 31.65
N PHE A 27 4.37 -6.17 32.29
CA PHE A 27 4.11 -5.71 33.67
C PHE A 27 3.71 -4.23 33.64
N LYS A 28 2.49 -3.96 34.04
CA LYS A 28 1.97 -2.58 34.15
C LYS A 28 2.77 -1.81 35.23
N ASN A 29 3.02 -0.52 34.97
CA ASN A 29 3.73 0.40 35.86
C ASN A 29 5.15 -0.02 36.27
N ARG A 30 5.83 -0.80 35.45
CA ARG A 30 7.21 -1.24 35.66
C ARG A 30 8.02 -1.14 34.37
N THR A 31 9.34 -1.11 34.49
CA THR A 31 10.25 -1.25 33.35
C THR A 31 10.12 -2.65 32.77
N ASN A 32 9.88 -2.71 31.47
CA ASN A 32 9.77 -3.96 30.73
C ASN A 32 10.96 -4.08 29.77
N PRO A 33 11.86 -5.06 29.94
CA PRO A 33 12.98 -5.29 29.03
C PRO A 33 12.50 -5.64 27.62
N ILE A 34 13.15 -5.05 26.61
CA ILE A 34 12.82 -5.26 25.21
C ILE A 34 14.02 -5.73 24.39
N SER A 35 13.75 -6.36 23.25
CA SER A 35 14.61 -6.33 22.07
C SER A 35 14.05 -5.32 21.06
N HIS A 36 14.91 -4.74 20.23
CA HIS A 36 14.44 -3.79 19.21
C HIS A 36 15.02 -4.10 17.85
N LYS A 37 14.24 -3.77 16.83
CA LYS A 37 14.66 -3.74 15.43
C LYS A 37 14.25 -2.41 14.82
N LYS A 38 15.08 -1.91 13.92
CA LYS A 38 14.80 -0.69 13.15
C LYS A 38 14.89 -1.01 11.67
N HIS A 39 13.91 -0.57 10.90
CA HIS A 39 13.90 -0.64 9.45
C HIS A 39 13.21 0.59 8.84
N LEU A 40 13.24 0.73 7.55
CA LEU A 40 12.45 1.74 6.85
C LEU A 40 11.04 1.20 6.63
N GLY A 41 10.05 2.09 6.76
CA GLY A 41 8.64 1.81 6.56
C GLY A 41 7.90 2.97 5.91
N GLY A 42 6.59 2.85 5.87
CA GLY A 42 5.64 3.73 5.18
C GLY A 42 5.08 3.08 3.94
N VAL A 43 3.77 3.24 3.70
CA VAL A 43 3.04 2.54 2.63
C VAL A 43 3.68 2.81 1.26
N ALA A 44 3.93 4.08 0.91
CA ALA A 44 4.56 4.42 -0.37
C ALA A 44 5.96 3.82 -0.51
N TYR A 45 6.78 3.81 0.57
CA TYR A 45 8.09 3.19 0.57
C TYR A 45 8.01 1.66 0.41
N ASN A 46 7.13 0.99 1.14
CA ASN A 46 6.98 -0.46 1.09
C ASN A 46 6.58 -0.91 -0.32
N ILE A 47 5.64 -0.20 -0.96
CA ILE A 47 5.23 -0.44 -2.34
C ILE A 47 6.41 -0.20 -3.30
N ALA A 48 7.11 0.94 -3.16
CA ALA A 48 8.27 1.26 -4.00
C ALA A 48 9.39 0.22 -3.87
N SER A 49 9.67 -0.22 -2.65
CA SER A 49 10.66 -1.26 -2.36
C SER A 49 10.32 -2.60 -3.02
N LYS A 50 9.05 -3.00 -2.96
CA LYS A 50 8.60 -4.24 -3.60
C LYS A 50 8.62 -4.15 -5.12
N LEU A 51 8.25 -3.01 -5.72
CA LEU A 51 8.36 -2.80 -7.16
C LEU A 51 9.81 -2.79 -7.64
N ALA A 52 10.72 -2.13 -6.90
CA ALA A 52 12.15 -2.15 -7.19
C ALA A 52 12.74 -3.55 -7.09
N PHE A 53 12.35 -4.36 -6.09
CA PHE A 53 12.69 -5.77 -5.98
C PHE A 53 12.28 -6.56 -7.24
N LEU A 54 11.16 -6.21 -7.87
CA LEU A 54 10.71 -6.79 -9.13
C LEU A 54 11.47 -6.24 -10.36
N ASN A 55 12.54 -5.45 -10.16
CA ASN A 55 13.30 -4.76 -11.20
C ASN A 55 12.44 -3.77 -12.03
N ILE A 56 11.42 -3.19 -11.42
CA ILE A 56 10.63 -2.13 -12.01
C ILE A 56 11.26 -0.77 -11.68
N LYS A 57 11.43 0.06 -12.69
CA LYS A 57 11.96 1.42 -12.51
C LYS A 57 11.00 2.23 -11.62
N THR A 58 11.46 2.54 -10.42
CA THR A 58 10.61 3.11 -9.37
C THR A 58 11.22 4.40 -8.81
N GLU A 59 10.40 5.42 -8.65
CA GLU A 59 10.72 6.67 -7.96
C GLU A 59 9.86 6.78 -6.71
N LEU A 60 10.48 7.08 -5.56
CA LEU A 60 9.80 7.43 -4.32
C LEU A 60 9.88 8.93 -4.08
N ILE A 61 8.74 9.57 -3.88
CA ILE A 61 8.61 10.99 -3.54
C ILE A 61 8.06 11.08 -2.12
N SER A 62 8.84 11.64 -1.20
CA SER A 62 8.47 11.74 0.22
C SER A 62 9.14 12.95 0.88
N LEU A 63 8.89 13.15 2.17
CA LEU A 63 9.67 14.09 2.98
C LEU A 63 11.14 13.68 2.98
N ASN A 64 12.03 14.66 3.11
CA ASN A 64 13.47 14.41 3.14
C ASN A 64 13.84 13.43 4.26
N CYS A 65 14.88 12.66 4.05
CA CYS A 65 15.35 11.64 4.97
C CYS A 65 16.88 11.76 5.18
N LYS A 66 17.37 11.11 6.22
CA LYS A 66 18.80 11.10 6.57
C LYS A 66 19.66 10.51 5.43
N PRO A 67 20.93 10.92 5.30
CA PRO A 67 21.83 10.49 4.22
C PRO A 67 21.96 8.96 4.12
N GLU A 68 22.01 8.25 5.24
CA GLU A 68 22.10 6.78 5.26
C GLU A 68 20.86 6.13 4.61
N ASN A 69 19.67 6.71 4.84
CA ASN A 69 18.44 6.23 4.21
C ASN A 69 18.44 6.49 2.70
N LYS A 70 18.99 7.63 2.26
CA LYS A 70 19.15 7.91 0.81
C LYS A 70 20.09 6.90 0.16
N LYS A 71 21.23 6.62 0.80
CA LYS A 71 22.18 5.59 0.33
C LYS A 71 21.50 4.22 0.21
N TRP A 72 20.67 3.85 1.20
CA TRP A 72 19.89 2.62 1.16
C TRP A 72 18.90 2.57 -0.02
N LEU A 73 18.17 3.65 -0.28
CA LEU A 73 17.24 3.73 -1.40
C LEU A 73 17.95 3.55 -2.74
N ILE A 74 19.09 4.23 -2.94
CA ILE A 74 19.92 4.12 -4.15
C ILE A 74 20.42 2.68 -4.34
N LYS A 75 20.96 2.06 -3.27
CA LYS A 75 21.43 0.65 -3.29
C LYS A 75 20.31 -0.30 -3.71
N ASN A 76 19.06 -0.01 -3.31
CA ASN A 76 17.89 -0.80 -3.68
C ASN A 76 17.21 -0.33 -4.99
N LYS A 77 17.91 0.45 -5.81
CA LYS A 77 17.44 0.91 -7.14
C LYS A 77 16.15 1.74 -7.09
N ILE A 78 15.93 2.45 -6.00
CA ILE A 78 14.81 3.38 -5.82
C ILE A 78 15.33 4.80 -6.02
N LYS A 79 14.86 5.48 -7.08
CA LYS A 79 15.12 6.91 -7.22
C LYS A 79 14.35 7.66 -6.14
N PHE A 80 15.04 8.54 -5.41
CA PHE A 80 14.41 9.34 -4.37
C PHE A 80 14.30 10.81 -4.77
N THR A 81 13.12 11.40 -4.58
CA THR A 81 12.86 12.83 -4.73
C THR A 81 12.26 13.35 -3.44
N SER A 82 12.89 14.37 -2.87
CA SER A 82 12.42 14.99 -1.63
C SER A 82 11.37 16.06 -1.90
N LEU A 83 10.33 16.10 -1.06
CA LEU A 83 9.33 17.18 -1.00
C LEU A 83 9.79 18.37 -0.17
N THR A 84 10.83 18.18 0.66
CA THR A 84 11.33 19.21 1.60
C THR A 84 12.84 19.22 1.60
N GLU A 85 13.44 20.37 1.86
CA GLU A 85 14.89 20.48 2.09
C GLU A 85 15.24 19.99 3.50
N LYS A 86 14.48 20.43 4.50
CA LYS A 86 14.66 20.05 5.89
C LYS A 86 14.26 18.58 6.12
N ILE A 87 15.02 17.88 6.95
CA ILE A 87 14.69 16.56 7.47
C ILE A 87 13.79 16.75 8.70
N TYR A 88 12.57 16.26 8.61
CA TYR A 88 11.64 16.25 9.72
C TYR A 88 11.65 14.90 10.42
N GLU A 89 11.67 14.92 11.74
CA GLU A 89 11.54 13.71 12.54
C GLU A 89 10.14 13.12 12.38
N ARG A 90 10.10 11.81 12.19
CA ARG A 90 8.88 11.02 12.09
C ARG A 90 9.22 9.55 12.21
N TYR A 91 8.36 8.78 12.87
CA TYR A 91 8.57 7.34 13.03
C TYR A 91 7.27 6.64 13.40
N TYR A 92 7.26 5.35 13.19
CA TYR A 92 6.27 4.44 13.73
C TYR A 92 6.95 3.46 14.69
N THR A 93 6.28 3.16 15.79
CA THR A 93 6.77 2.18 16.77
C THR A 93 5.68 1.15 17.02
N SER A 94 5.97 -0.11 16.76
CA SER A 94 5.14 -1.22 17.19
C SER A 94 5.73 -1.84 18.46
N VAL A 95 4.89 -2.02 19.47
CA VAL A 95 5.22 -2.75 20.70
C VAL A 95 4.56 -4.11 20.62
N LEU A 96 5.38 -5.18 20.66
CA LEU A 96 4.93 -6.56 20.59
C LEU A 96 5.09 -7.22 21.96
N ASN A 97 4.19 -8.14 22.29
CA ASN A 97 4.38 -9.03 23.45
C ASN A 97 5.50 -10.05 23.18
N HIS A 98 5.82 -10.88 24.15
CA HIS A 98 6.87 -11.91 24.03
C HIS A 98 6.55 -12.97 22.96
N LYS A 99 5.27 -13.13 22.58
CA LYS A 99 4.82 -14.03 21.51
C LYS A 99 4.86 -13.39 20.11
N GLY A 100 5.20 -12.08 20.01
CA GLY A 100 5.25 -11.36 18.74
C GLY A 100 3.92 -10.75 18.29
N GLU A 101 2.89 -10.72 19.15
CA GLU A 101 1.61 -10.10 18.89
C GLU A 101 1.65 -8.61 19.22
N MET A 102 1.07 -7.76 18.39
CA MET A 102 1.08 -6.32 18.60
C MET A 102 0.15 -5.92 19.76
N ILE A 103 0.74 -5.25 20.77
CA ILE A 103 0.01 -4.69 21.91
C ILE A 103 -0.36 -3.23 21.62
N LEU A 104 0.56 -2.47 21.02
CA LEU A 104 0.43 -1.02 20.84
C LEU A 104 1.16 -0.57 19.59
N GLY A 105 0.55 0.34 18.85
CA GLY A 105 1.17 1.06 17.74
C GLY A 105 1.22 2.55 18.04
N LEU A 106 2.40 3.16 17.96
CA LEU A 106 2.64 4.58 18.19
C LEU A 106 3.11 5.23 16.91
N ALA A 107 2.47 6.31 16.49
CA ALA A 107 2.79 7.01 15.25
C ALA A 107 3.12 8.48 15.54
N TYR A 108 4.37 8.88 15.33
CA TYR A 108 4.79 10.28 15.31
C TYR A 108 4.90 10.75 13.86
N MET A 109 3.77 11.24 13.30
CA MET A 109 3.61 11.47 11.86
C MET A 109 3.14 12.89 11.49
N ASP A 110 3.04 13.81 12.45
CA ASP A 110 2.45 15.15 12.28
C ASP A 110 3.13 15.96 11.16
N ASN A 111 4.40 15.70 10.90
CA ASN A 111 5.14 16.37 9.84
C ASN A 111 4.63 16.05 8.43
N TYR A 112 3.86 14.96 8.23
CA TYR A 112 3.17 14.69 6.99
C TYR A 112 1.91 15.54 6.79
N GLU A 113 1.34 16.06 7.87
CA GLU A 113 0.15 16.93 7.82
C GLU A 113 0.49 18.40 7.53
N LYS A 114 1.74 18.71 7.19
CA LYS A 114 2.13 20.04 6.71
C LYS A 114 1.75 20.22 5.25
N ILE A 115 1.30 21.41 4.88
CA ILE A 115 1.09 21.79 3.48
C ILE A 115 2.46 21.94 2.82
N LEU A 116 2.74 21.17 1.80
CA LEU A 116 4.03 21.09 1.13
C LEU A 116 3.96 21.70 -0.28
N PRO A 117 5.06 22.22 -0.82
CA PRO A 117 5.11 22.77 -2.18
C PRO A 117 5.14 21.67 -3.24
N VAL A 118 4.04 20.87 -3.33
CA VAL A 118 3.93 19.77 -4.32
C VAL A 118 3.90 20.27 -5.76
N SER A 119 3.69 21.57 -5.99
CA SER A 119 3.83 22.23 -7.28
C SER A 119 5.24 22.05 -7.87
N ASN A 120 6.26 21.99 -7.03
CA ASN A 120 7.67 21.84 -7.43
C ASN A 120 8.02 20.41 -7.91
N ILE A 121 7.14 19.43 -7.72
CA ILE A 121 7.35 18.10 -8.29
C ILE A 121 7.31 18.25 -9.82
N LYS A 122 8.41 17.88 -10.49
CA LYS A 122 8.51 17.92 -11.96
C LYS A 122 7.35 17.14 -12.58
N ASN A 123 6.88 17.58 -13.74
CA ASN A 123 5.80 16.91 -14.44
C ASN A 123 6.10 15.42 -14.66
N LYS A 124 5.15 14.58 -14.28
CA LYS A 124 5.16 13.14 -14.52
C LYS A 124 4.11 12.88 -15.61
N ILE A 125 4.53 12.30 -16.72
CA ILE A 125 3.66 12.00 -17.85
C ILE A 125 3.82 10.53 -18.21
N ASN A 126 2.71 9.88 -18.52
CA ASN A 126 2.66 8.45 -18.88
C ASN A 126 3.32 7.55 -17.81
N LYS A 127 2.99 7.80 -16.54
CA LYS A 127 3.47 7.03 -15.38
C LYS A 127 2.31 6.33 -14.67
N ASN A 128 2.67 5.32 -13.90
CA ASN A 128 1.78 4.75 -12.90
C ASN A 128 2.13 5.41 -11.57
N ILE A 129 1.22 6.23 -11.07
CA ILE A 129 1.42 7.00 -9.83
C ILE A 129 0.65 6.31 -8.72
N ILE A 130 1.34 5.93 -7.65
CA ILE A 130 0.73 5.35 -6.46
C ILE A 130 0.86 6.37 -5.34
N ILE A 131 -0.25 6.74 -4.73
CA ILE A 131 -0.31 7.74 -3.65
C ILE A 131 -0.84 7.06 -2.40
N ASP A 132 -0.13 7.19 -1.29
CA ASP A 132 -0.67 6.85 0.03
C ASP A 132 -1.31 8.09 0.71
N LEU A 133 -2.05 7.86 1.78
CA LEU A 133 -2.83 8.91 2.44
C LEU A 133 -2.11 9.58 3.61
N ASN A 134 -0.77 9.46 3.70
CA ASN A 134 -0.04 10.11 4.78
C ASN A 134 0.09 11.62 4.62
N LEU A 135 0.21 12.13 3.40
CA LEU A 135 0.34 13.57 3.17
C LEU A 135 -0.95 14.33 3.54
N HIS A 136 -0.81 15.63 3.78
CA HIS A 136 -1.94 16.53 4.03
C HIS A 136 -2.98 16.47 2.90
N HIS A 137 -4.27 16.59 3.22
CA HIS A 137 -5.36 16.44 2.25
C HIS A 137 -5.26 17.40 1.06
N LYS A 138 -4.83 18.65 1.27
CA LYS A 138 -4.62 19.62 0.17
C LYS A 138 -3.52 19.17 -0.79
N ASN A 139 -2.45 18.55 -0.27
CA ASN A 139 -1.38 18.01 -1.09
C ASN A 139 -1.86 16.81 -1.94
N ILE A 140 -2.59 15.88 -1.32
CA ILE A 140 -3.16 14.73 -2.03
C ILE A 140 -4.11 15.19 -3.14
N LYS A 141 -5.04 16.11 -2.83
CA LYS A 141 -5.95 16.69 -3.82
C LYS A 141 -5.21 17.37 -4.97
N SER A 142 -4.17 18.17 -4.67
CA SER A 142 -3.35 18.84 -5.67
C SER A 142 -2.61 17.85 -6.57
N LEU A 143 -2.01 16.80 -6.00
CA LEU A 143 -1.31 15.75 -6.75
C LEU A 143 -2.26 14.99 -7.68
N ILE A 144 -3.42 14.55 -7.19
CA ILE A 144 -4.43 13.87 -7.99
C ILE A 144 -4.89 14.79 -9.13
N THR A 145 -5.24 16.04 -8.84
CA THR A 145 -5.69 16.99 -9.84
C THR A 145 -4.63 17.32 -10.88
N LYS A 146 -3.35 17.41 -10.47
CA LYS A 146 -2.23 17.69 -11.39
C LYS A 146 -1.96 16.54 -12.37
N TYR A 147 -2.15 15.29 -11.92
CA TYR A 147 -1.62 14.15 -12.67
C TYR A 147 -2.68 13.27 -13.34
N HIS A 148 -3.97 13.35 -12.98
CA HIS A 148 -5.00 12.40 -13.43
C HIS A 148 -5.21 12.34 -14.96
N TYR A 149 -4.99 13.42 -15.71
CA TYR A 149 -5.23 13.43 -17.16
C TYR A 149 -4.21 12.63 -17.99
N LYS A 150 -2.98 12.48 -17.48
CA LYS A 150 -1.86 11.90 -18.26
C LYS A 150 -1.22 10.69 -17.61
N ASN A 151 -1.80 10.19 -16.52
CA ASN A 151 -1.23 9.10 -15.73
C ASN A 151 -2.31 8.18 -15.18
N ASN A 152 -1.94 6.93 -14.90
CA ASN A 152 -2.75 6.05 -14.08
C ASN A 152 -2.49 6.36 -12.61
N ILE A 153 -3.52 6.75 -11.87
CA ILE A 153 -3.43 7.04 -10.44
C ILE A 153 -4.03 5.88 -9.64
N CYS A 154 -3.21 5.26 -8.83
CA CYS A 154 -3.63 4.34 -7.79
C CYS A 154 -3.53 5.03 -6.42
N VAL A 155 -4.58 4.93 -5.61
CA VAL A 155 -4.55 5.36 -4.22
C VAL A 155 -4.62 4.14 -3.32
N CYS A 156 -3.69 4.07 -2.36
CA CYS A 156 -3.65 3.03 -1.34
C CYS A 156 -4.02 3.59 0.02
N GLY A 157 -4.93 2.91 0.72
CA GLY A 157 -5.27 3.20 2.10
C GLY A 157 -4.05 3.14 3.02
N THR A 158 -4.10 3.87 4.11
CA THR A 158 -3.01 3.94 5.09
C THR A 158 -3.54 3.68 6.50
N SER A 159 -4.71 4.25 6.78
CA SER A 159 -5.43 4.09 8.03
C SER A 159 -6.86 4.60 7.88
N SER A 160 -7.76 4.05 8.67
CA SER A 160 -9.19 4.34 8.61
C SER A 160 -9.53 5.81 8.84
N HIS A 161 -8.74 6.52 9.65
CA HIS A 161 -8.94 7.95 9.92
C HIS A 161 -8.37 8.88 8.83
N LYS A 162 -7.61 8.39 7.85
CA LYS A 162 -7.03 9.20 6.76
C LYS A 162 -7.80 9.11 5.45
N VAL A 163 -8.71 8.15 5.30
CA VAL A 163 -9.41 7.90 4.03
C VAL A 163 -10.32 9.03 3.59
N TYR A 164 -10.80 9.87 4.51
CA TYR A 164 -11.60 11.05 4.17
C TYR A 164 -10.88 12.01 3.19
N LYS A 165 -9.54 11.97 3.15
CA LYS A 165 -8.70 12.84 2.31
C LYS A 165 -8.98 12.69 0.81
N ILE A 166 -9.56 11.56 0.39
CA ILE A 166 -9.86 11.27 -1.03
C ILE A 166 -11.35 11.29 -1.35
N ARG A 167 -12.23 11.55 -0.38
CA ARG A 167 -13.70 11.47 -0.57
C ARG A 167 -14.20 12.21 -1.79
N HIS A 168 -13.62 13.36 -2.11
CA HIS A 168 -14.00 14.21 -3.23
C HIS A 168 -13.08 14.07 -4.46
N SER A 169 -12.32 12.98 -4.56
CA SER A 169 -11.36 12.77 -5.64
C SER A 169 -11.52 11.42 -6.34
N LEU A 170 -12.55 10.62 -5.96
CA LEU A 170 -12.75 9.27 -6.49
C LEU A 170 -12.95 9.25 -8.02
N ASN A 171 -13.53 10.31 -8.59
CA ASN A 171 -13.72 10.46 -10.03
C ASN A 171 -12.43 10.77 -10.82
N LYS A 172 -11.31 11.01 -10.13
CA LYS A 172 -10.01 11.36 -10.73
C LYS A 172 -8.93 10.29 -10.52
N ILE A 173 -9.28 9.15 -9.95
CA ILE A 173 -8.36 8.05 -9.72
C ILE A 173 -8.79 6.82 -10.52
N ASN A 174 -7.84 5.95 -10.85
CA ASN A 174 -8.07 4.77 -11.68
C ASN A 174 -8.15 3.49 -10.83
N VAL A 175 -7.41 3.44 -9.72
CA VAL A 175 -7.35 2.28 -8.84
C VAL A 175 -7.44 2.74 -7.38
N LEU A 176 -8.28 2.09 -6.60
CA LEU A 176 -8.42 2.32 -5.16
C LEU A 176 -8.24 1.00 -4.42
N ILE A 177 -7.24 0.94 -3.54
CA ILE A 177 -6.97 -0.23 -2.71
C ILE A 177 -7.11 0.16 -1.25
N LEU A 178 -8.08 -0.44 -0.56
CA LEU A 178 -8.42 -0.18 0.84
C LEU A 178 -8.51 -1.49 1.62
N ASN A 179 -8.39 -1.41 2.93
CA ASN A 179 -8.87 -2.48 3.79
C ASN A 179 -10.35 -2.26 4.17
N LYS A 180 -10.96 -3.27 4.81
CA LYS A 180 -12.36 -3.22 5.25
C LYS A 180 -12.65 -1.94 6.02
N GLN A 181 -11.89 -1.64 7.09
CA GLN A 181 -12.18 -0.51 7.97
C GLN A 181 -12.04 0.82 7.24
N GLU A 182 -11.07 0.93 6.35
CA GLU A 182 -10.88 2.11 5.50
C GLU A 182 -12.07 2.31 4.56
N SER A 183 -12.56 1.24 3.92
CA SER A 183 -13.72 1.33 3.02
C SER A 183 -15.00 1.74 3.75
N LEU A 184 -15.22 1.22 4.96
CA LEU A 184 -16.37 1.58 5.79
C LEU A 184 -16.30 3.06 6.22
N ASN A 185 -15.13 3.53 6.64
CA ASN A 185 -14.96 4.92 7.06
C ASN A 185 -15.03 5.92 5.89
N LEU A 186 -14.52 5.54 4.70
CA LEU A 186 -14.61 6.39 3.51
C LEU A 186 -16.07 6.68 3.13
N THR A 187 -16.91 5.65 3.20
CA THR A 187 -18.29 5.67 2.72
C THR A 187 -19.33 5.91 3.84
N ASN A 188 -18.90 5.84 5.10
CA ASN A 188 -19.79 5.84 6.27
C ASN A 188 -20.84 4.70 6.19
N LYS A 189 -20.45 3.52 5.69
CA LYS A 189 -21.31 2.34 5.57
C LYS A 189 -20.93 1.27 6.60
N LYS A 190 -21.84 0.31 6.83
CA LYS A 190 -21.66 -0.74 7.85
C LYS A 190 -21.11 -2.05 7.29
N SER A 191 -21.22 -2.27 5.99
CA SER A 191 -20.73 -3.50 5.33
C SER A 191 -19.84 -3.21 4.13
N ILE A 192 -18.96 -4.16 3.78
CA ILE A 192 -18.10 -4.06 2.58
C ILE A 192 -18.96 -3.96 1.32
N LYS A 193 -20.10 -4.67 1.25
CA LYS A 193 -20.98 -4.66 0.09
C LYS A 193 -21.54 -3.26 -0.15
N GLU A 194 -22.08 -2.62 0.89
CA GLU A 194 -22.59 -1.25 0.81
C GLU A 194 -21.49 -0.23 0.50
N ALA A 195 -20.31 -0.41 1.12
CA ALA A 195 -19.17 0.46 0.86
C ALA A 195 -18.72 0.35 -0.61
N LEU A 196 -18.62 -0.87 -1.13
CA LEU A 196 -18.25 -1.13 -2.52
C LEU A 196 -19.26 -0.49 -3.47
N GLN A 197 -20.56 -0.71 -3.24
CA GLN A 197 -21.64 -0.11 -4.03
C GLN A 197 -21.54 1.42 -4.03
N ASN A 198 -21.39 2.04 -2.87
CA ASN A 198 -21.30 3.50 -2.75
C ASN A 198 -20.09 4.08 -3.49
N ILE A 199 -18.95 3.37 -3.50
CA ILE A 199 -17.76 3.79 -4.26
C ILE A 199 -17.99 3.64 -5.77
N ILE A 200 -18.62 2.55 -6.21
CA ILE A 200 -18.93 2.31 -7.62
C ILE A 200 -19.88 3.39 -8.17
N GLU A 201 -20.90 3.77 -7.41
CA GLU A 201 -21.85 4.83 -7.77
C GLU A 201 -21.16 6.16 -8.03
N GLN A 202 -20.07 6.47 -7.32
CA GLN A 202 -19.28 7.69 -7.51
C GLN A 202 -18.35 7.63 -8.73
N ASN A 203 -17.87 6.42 -9.10
CA ASN A 203 -17.04 6.23 -10.29
C ASN A 203 -17.08 4.77 -10.78
N LYS A 204 -17.90 4.50 -11.78
CA LYS A 204 -18.06 3.16 -12.39
C LYS A 204 -16.80 2.66 -13.14
N ASN A 205 -15.88 3.55 -13.48
CA ASN A 205 -14.62 3.18 -14.15
C ASN A 205 -13.47 2.89 -13.18
N LEU A 206 -13.72 3.05 -11.87
CA LEU A 206 -12.71 2.85 -10.84
C LEU A 206 -12.47 1.36 -10.59
N ILE A 207 -11.25 0.92 -10.68
CA ILE A 207 -10.86 -0.40 -10.18
C ILE A 207 -10.77 -0.31 -8.64
N ILE A 208 -11.54 -1.15 -7.95
CA ILE A 208 -11.62 -1.14 -6.49
C ILE A 208 -11.13 -2.48 -5.95
N VAL A 209 -10.30 -2.46 -4.91
CA VAL A 209 -9.91 -3.65 -4.16
C VAL A 209 -10.09 -3.38 -2.68
N ILE A 210 -10.85 -4.23 -1.98
CA ILE A 210 -11.08 -4.15 -0.54
C ILE A 210 -10.55 -5.42 0.12
N THR A 211 -9.48 -5.30 0.88
CA THR A 211 -8.91 -6.39 1.66
C THR A 211 -9.59 -6.52 3.02
N ASN A 212 -9.58 -7.74 3.59
CA ASN A 212 -10.23 -8.02 4.87
C ASN A 212 -9.41 -9.01 5.72
N GLY A 213 -8.11 -8.76 5.89
CA GLY A 213 -7.20 -9.65 6.60
C GLY A 213 -7.22 -11.06 5.99
N ARG A 214 -7.46 -12.08 6.81
CA ARG A 214 -7.61 -13.49 6.39
C ARG A 214 -8.96 -13.84 5.74
N ASN A 215 -9.89 -12.88 5.73
CA ASN A 215 -11.22 -13.09 5.17
C ASN A 215 -11.27 -12.73 3.68
N THR A 216 -12.46 -12.79 3.09
CA THR A 216 -12.67 -12.55 1.66
C THR A 216 -12.22 -11.15 1.25
N VAL A 217 -11.38 -11.09 0.22
CA VAL A 217 -11.04 -9.90 -0.54
C VAL A 217 -12.11 -9.70 -1.60
N PHE A 218 -12.58 -8.46 -1.76
CA PHE A 218 -13.51 -8.06 -2.79
C PHE A 218 -12.83 -7.11 -3.76
N ALA A 219 -13.17 -7.21 -5.04
CA ALA A 219 -12.72 -6.25 -6.04
C ALA A 219 -13.84 -5.97 -7.05
N TYR A 220 -13.76 -4.81 -7.67
CA TYR A 220 -14.63 -4.40 -8.77
C TYR A 220 -13.77 -3.92 -9.94
N HIS A 221 -14.12 -4.38 -11.12
CA HIS A 221 -13.53 -3.95 -12.38
C HIS A 221 -14.48 -4.27 -13.53
N ASP A 222 -14.66 -3.31 -14.45
CA ASP A 222 -15.41 -3.47 -15.68
C ASP A 222 -16.81 -4.10 -15.48
N ASN A 223 -17.58 -3.49 -14.59
CA ASN A 223 -18.94 -3.92 -14.22
C ASN A 223 -19.04 -5.35 -13.65
N MET A 224 -17.94 -5.89 -13.16
CA MET A 224 -17.88 -7.22 -12.53
C MET A 224 -17.36 -7.11 -11.10
N ILE A 225 -17.94 -7.90 -10.20
CA ILE A 225 -17.48 -8.10 -8.83
C ILE A 225 -16.68 -9.40 -8.77
N TYR A 226 -15.51 -9.31 -8.19
CA TYR A 226 -14.61 -10.41 -7.93
C TYR A 226 -14.47 -10.64 -6.44
N SER A 227 -14.39 -11.90 -6.03
CA SER A 227 -14.12 -12.22 -4.64
C SER A 227 -13.26 -13.46 -4.51
N CYS A 228 -12.31 -13.45 -3.57
CA CYS A 228 -11.48 -14.61 -3.26
C CYS A 228 -11.02 -14.59 -1.81
N LYS A 229 -10.64 -15.75 -1.28
CA LYS A 229 -10.01 -15.85 0.04
C LYS A 229 -8.49 -15.92 -0.10
N PRO A 230 -7.73 -15.23 0.76
CA PRO A 230 -6.29 -15.40 0.85
C PRO A 230 -5.92 -16.86 1.18
N LEU A 231 -4.68 -17.23 0.86
CA LEU A 231 -4.15 -18.54 1.22
C LEU A 231 -4.04 -18.67 2.75
N LYS A 232 -4.36 -19.84 3.26
CA LYS A 232 -4.09 -20.17 4.66
C LYS A 232 -2.59 -20.40 4.83
N VAL A 233 -1.92 -19.53 5.59
CA VAL A 233 -0.49 -19.61 5.86
C VAL A 233 -0.23 -19.46 7.35
N LYS A 234 0.92 -19.99 7.83
CA LYS A 234 1.39 -19.70 9.19
C LYS A 234 1.77 -18.22 9.28
N ILE A 235 1.16 -17.49 10.20
CA ILE A 235 1.40 -16.07 10.41
C ILE A 235 2.74 -15.88 11.12
N LYS A 236 3.65 -15.14 10.50
CA LYS A 236 4.89 -14.64 11.10
C LYS A 236 4.86 -13.15 11.35
N ASN A 237 4.30 -12.40 10.39
CA ASN A 237 4.17 -10.95 10.49
C ASN A 237 3.09 -10.46 9.51
N GLU A 238 2.08 -9.78 10.00
CA GLU A 238 1.02 -9.20 9.16
C GLU A 238 1.37 -7.83 8.58
N ASN A 239 2.43 -7.17 9.09
CA ASN A 239 2.81 -5.84 8.66
C ASN A 239 3.27 -5.83 7.20
N GLY A 240 2.80 -4.83 6.44
CA GLY A 240 3.15 -4.64 5.05
C GLY A 240 2.51 -5.62 4.06
N ALA A 241 1.64 -6.55 4.51
CA ALA A 241 0.96 -7.48 3.61
C ALA A 241 0.07 -6.76 2.58
N GLY A 242 -0.65 -5.73 3.02
CA GLY A 242 -1.42 -4.85 2.14
C GLY A 242 -0.56 -4.11 1.14
N ASP A 243 0.61 -3.62 1.56
CA ASP A 243 1.54 -2.89 0.70
C ASP A 243 2.14 -3.80 -0.37
N VAL A 244 2.56 -5.02 0.01
CA VAL A 244 3.04 -6.03 -0.93
C VAL A 244 1.95 -6.44 -1.91
N MET A 245 0.74 -6.69 -1.44
CA MET A 245 -0.40 -6.97 -2.29
C MET A 245 -0.66 -5.82 -3.28
N SER A 246 -0.65 -4.57 -2.81
CA SER A 246 -0.85 -3.37 -3.64
C SER A 246 0.24 -3.21 -4.70
N ALA A 247 1.51 -3.46 -4.35
CA ALA A 247 2.62 -3.43 -5.29
C ALA A 247 2.44 -4.47 -6.39
N LEU A 248 2.15 -5.72 -6.03
CA LEU A 248 1.96 -6.82 -6.98
C LEU A 248 0.66 -6.65 -7.78
N PHE A 249 -0.39 -6.07 -7.22
CA PHE A 249 -1.62 -5.74 -7.94
C PHE A 249 -1.31 -4.77 -9.10
N ASN A 250 -0.65 -3.67 -8.81
CA ASN A 250 -0.26 -2.69 -9.83
C ASN A 250 0.72 -3.28 -10.85
N TYR A 251 1.65 -4.14 -10.42
CA TYR A 251 2.56 -4.84 -11.31
C TYR A 251 1.81 -5.78 -12.27
N TYR A 252 0.93 -6.64 -11.75
CA TYR A 252 0.20 -7.61 -12.57
C TYR A 252 -0.89 -6.96 -13.43
N LEU A 253 -1.51 -5.85 -12.99
CA LEU A 253 -2.47 -5.09 -13.78
C LEU A 253 -1.87 -4.60 -15.10
N LEU A 254 -0.55 -4.35 -15.16
CA LEU A 254 0.16 -3.98 -16.39
C LEU A 254 0.59 -5.18 -17.23
N LYS A 255 0.66 -6.38 -16.66
CA LYS A 255 1.26 -7.57 -17.31
C LYS A 255 0.23 -8.58 -17.78
N LEU A 256 -0.89 -8.66 -17.12
CA LEU A 256 -1.91 -9.70 -17.37
C LEU A 256 -3.18 -9.08 -17.96
N LYS A 257 -3.83 -9.86 -18.83
CA LYS A 257 -5.11 -9.45 -19.44
C LYS A 257 -6.32 -9.86 -18.60
N LYS A 258 -6.21 -10.95 -17.82
CA LYS A 258 -7.33 -11.49 -17.04
C LYS A 258 -7.28 -10.96 -15.61
N PHE A 259 -8.29 -10.20 -15.23
CA PHE A 259 -8.35 -9.55 -13.92
C PHE A 259 -8.41 -10.54 -12.75
N ASN A 260 -9.05 -11.70 -12.91
CA ASN A 260 -9.06 -12.76 -11.91
C ASN A 260 -7.64 -13.28 -11.61
N GLU A 261 -6.74 -13.37 -12.61
CA GLU A 261 -5.34 -13.74 -12.40
C GLU A 261 -4.57 -12.62 -11.68
N VAL A 262 -4.82 -11.36 -12.04
CA VAL A 262 -4.26 -10.19 -11.34
C VAL A 262 -4.59 -10.26 -9.85
N LEU A 263 -5.86 -10.46 -9.52
CA LEU A 263 -6.33 -10.53 -8.13
C LEU A 263 -5.72 -11.72 -7.39
N ALA A 264 -5.80 -12.93 -7.97
CA ALA A 264 -5.28 -14.16 -7.34
C ALA A 264 -3.78 -14.06 -7.02
N LYS A 265 -2.96 -13.60 -7.98
CA LYS A 265 -1.51 -13.46 -7.80
C LYS A 265 -1.17 -12.38 -6.77
N SER A 266 -1.89 -11.27 -6.76
CA SER A 266 -1.68 -10.18 -5.80
C SER A 266 -2.02 -10.60 -4.38
N VAL A 267 -3.15 -11.29 -4.19
CA VAL A 267 -3.57 -11.84 -2.90
C VAL A 267 -2.59 -12.91 -2.41
N THR A 268 -2.06 -13.75 -3.32
CA THR A 268 -1.00 -14.70 -2.99
C THR A 268 0.24 -14.00 -2.47
N ALA A 269 0.67 -12.90 -3.11
CA ALA A 269 1.84 -12.14 -2.66
C ALA A 269 1.64 -11.57 -1.25
N GLY A 270 0.45 -11.05 -0.93
CA GLY A 270 0.09 -10.64 0.43
C GLY A 270 0.18 -11.80 1.44
N SER A 271 -0.32 -12.99 1.06
CA SER A 271 -0.23 -14.20 1.91
C SER A 271 1.22 -14.65 2.14
N LEU A 272 2.08 -14.58 1.12
CA LEU A 272 3.51 -14.88 1.25
C LEU A 272 4.21 -13.89 2.19
N GLN A 273 3.86 -12.60 2.14
CA GLN A 273 4.37 -11.60 3.07
C GLN A 273 4.02 -11.95 4.51
N VAL A 274 2.76 -12.30 4.78
CA VAL A 274 2.29 -12.74 6.12
C VAL A 274 3.07 -13.94 6.63
N SER A 275 3.43 -14.89 5.76
CA SER A 275 4.22 -16.07 6.11
C SER A 275 5.71 -15.77 6.33
N GLY A 276 6.15 -14.53 6.07
CA GLY A 276 7.57 -14.15 6.13
C GLY A 276 8.42 -14.81 5.03
N TYR A 277 7.80 -15.22 3.92
CA TYR A 277 8.54 -15.83 2.80
C TYR A 277 9.42 -14.81 2.11
N GLN A 278 10.70 -15.16 1.98
CA GLN A 278 11.72 -14.36 1.29
C GLN A 278 12.47 -15.25 0.30
N SER A 279 12.79 -14.72 -0.86
CA SER A 279 13.59 -15.37 -1.87
C SER A 279 14.00 -14.37 -2.94
N GLU A 280 14.88 -14.76 -3.85
CA GLU A 280 15.19 -13.97 -5.04
C GLU A 280 13.95 -13.78 -5.93
N LYS A 281 13.96 -12.71 -6.75
CA LYS A 281 12.83 -12.32 -7.61
C LYS A 281 12.26 -13.48 -8.43
N LYS A 282 13.12 -14.25 -9.14
CA LYS A 282 12.67 -15.36 -10.02
C LYS A 282 11.88 -16.39 -9.21
N THR A 283 12.46 -16.88 -8.13
CA THR A 283 11.86 -17.86 -7.23
C THR A 283 10.59 -17.32 -6.58
N TYR A 284 10.58 -16.04 -6.21
CA TYR A 284 9.41 -15.37 -5.63
C TYR A 284 8.22 -15.36 -6.61
N LEU A 285 8.46 -14.96 -7.87
CA LEU A 285 7.42 -14.94 -8.90
C LEU A 285 6.92 -16.36 -9.24
N GLN A 286 7.82 -17.34 -9.38
CA GLN A 286 7.45 -18.74 -9.58
C GLN A 286 6.60 -19.28 -8.44
N LYS A 287 6.92 -18.93 -7.18
CA LYS A 287 6.14 -19.30 -6.01
C LYS A 287 4.74 -18.69 -6.05
N ILE A 288 4.62 -17.42 -6.44
CA ILE A 288 3.30 -16.77 -6.64
C ILE A 288 2.53 -17.50 -7.75
N ASP A 289 3.15 -17.76 -8.89
CA ASP A 289 2.49 -18.43 -10.02
C ASP A 289 1.97 -19.82 -9.66
N HIS A 290 2.74 -20.56 -8.89
CA HIS A 290 2.34 -21.88 -8.40
C HIS A 290 1.19 -21.78 -7.38
N MET A 291 1.36 -20.98 -6.33
CA MET A 291 0.40 -20.93 -5.23
C MET A 291 -0.91 -20.20 -5.58
N SER A 292 -0.88 -19.25 -6.50
CA SER A 292 -2.09 -18.53 -6.92
C SER A 292 -3.14 -19.43 -7.59
N LYS A 293 -2.74 -20.59 -8.13
CA LYS A 293 -3.65 -21.60 -8.67
C LYS A 293 -4.63 -22.16 -7.62
N ASN A 294 -4.25 -22.07 -6.34
CA ASN A 294 -5.10 -22.49 -5.22
C ASN A 294 -6.12 -21.42 -4.80
N ILE A 295 -6.04 -20.21 -5.35
CA ILE A 295 -7.02 -19.15 -5.08
C ILE A 295 -8.16 -19.24 -6.10
N LYS A 296 -9.33 -19.64 -5.61
CA LYS A 296 -10.55 -19.62 -6.41
C LYS A 296 -11.17 -18.22 -6.40
N VAL A 297 -11.14 -17.54 -7.54
CA VAL A 297 -11.80 -16.23 -7.72
C VAL A 297 -13.21 -16.46 -8.22
N LYS A 298 -14.20 -16.04 -7.44
CA LYS A 298 -15.61 -15.99 -7.85
C LYS A 298 -15.84 -14.67 -8.58
N VAL A 299 -16.60 -14.72 -9.67
CA VAL A 299 -16.94 -13.57 -10.51
C VAL A 299 -18.44 -13.48 -10.67
N SER A 300 -19.02 -12.31 -10.51
CA SER A 300 -20.43 -12.04 -10.74
C SER A 300 -20.60 -10.67 -11.38
N LYS A 301 -21.67 -10.48 -12.16
CA LYS A 301 -22.01 -9.18 -12.71
C LYS A 301 -22.45 -8.24 -11.59
N TYR A 302 -22.05 -6.98 -11.66
CA TYR A 302 -22.59 -5.95 -10.79
C TYR A 302 -24.01 -5.58 -11.28
N ASN A 303 -25.00 -5.85 -10.46
CA ASN A 303 -26.38 -5.44 -10.69
C ASN A 303 -26.63 -4.30 -9.69
N GLY A 304 -26.36 -3.05 -10.13
CA GLY A 304 -26.38 -1.81 -9.37
C GLY A 304 -27.63 -1.53 -8.57
#